data_1bedf739e0f358afd11404f564030d44
#
_entry.id   1bedf739e0f358afd11404f564030d44
#
_cell.length_a   1.000
_cell.length_b   1.000
_cell.length_c   1.000
_cell.angle_alpha   90.00
_cell.angle_beta   90.00
_cell.angle_gamma   90.00
#
_symmetry.space_group_name_H-M   'P 1'
#
loop_
_entity.id
_entity.type
_entity.pdbx_description
1 polymer ?
#
loop_
_entity_poly.entity_id
_entity_poly.type
_entity_poly.pdbx_seq_one_letter_code
_entity_poly.pdbx_strand_id
1 'polypeptide(L)'
;MTPLAERMRPKKPADYFGQQHLMGEGAPFRRLLEQKTIHSSIFWGPPGVGKTSLALLVAEYIDRKIYSLSAINAGVKDVRETIEKASRIDLFNKKSPILFIDEIHRFNKSQQDALLEAVEKGIIVLIGATTENPSFEVNQALLSRCQVYVLQELSADELKAMVDNAIQTDSFLADLDIEVQEY
;
A
#
# COMPACT_ATOMS: atom_id res chain seq x y z
N MET A 1 -16.89 0.45 -17.75
CA MET A 1 -15.77 1.41 -17.88
C MET A 1 -14.99 1.42 -16.56
N THR A 2 -13.68 1.27 -16.60
CA THR A 2 -12.84 1.29 -15.38
C THR A 2 -12.85 2.70 -14.77
N PRO A 3 -13.01 2.87 -13.45
CA PRO A 3 -12.99 4.19 -12.80
C PRO A 3 -11.67 4.94 -13.08
N LEU A 4 -11.73 6.27 -13.13
CA LEU A 4 -10.55 7.13 -13.37
C LEU A 4 -9.42 6.85 -12.38
N ALA A 5 -9.74 6.77 -11.10
CA ALA A 5 -8.75 6.48 -10.05
C ALA A 5 -7.98 5.16 -10.26
N GLU A 6 -8.60 4.17 -10.88
CA GLU A 6 -7.97 2.90 -11.23
C GLU A 6 -7.05 3.06 -12.47
N ARG A 7 -7.50 3.82 -13.48
CA ARG A 7 -6.71 4.07 -14.70
C ARG A 7 -5.48 4.92 -14.43
N MET A 8 -5.59 5.87 -13.48
CA MET A 8 -4.53 6.78 -13.07
C MET A 8 -3.62 6.24 -11.97
N ARG A 9 -3.78 4.97 -11.60
CA ARG A 9 -2.94 4.37 -10.55
C ARG A 9 -1.47 4.37 -10.98
N PRO A 10 -0.55 4.89 -10.14
CA PRO A 10 0.87 4.97 -10.48
C PRO A 10 1.46 3.57 -10.65
N LYS A 11 2.29 3.40 -11.68
CA LYS A 11 3.01 2.15 -11.99
C LYS A 11 4.50 2.22 -11.69
N LYS A 12 5.01 3.42 -11.56
CA LYS A 12 6.42 3.69 -11.23
C LYS A 12 6.51 4.67 -10.05
N PRO A 13 7.58 4.62 -9.25
CA PRO A 13 7.78 5.57 -8.16
C PRO A 13 7.73 7.04 -8.59
N ALA A 14 8.15 7.35 -9.82
CA ALA A 14 8.12 8.70 -10.38
C ALA A 14 6.69 9.21 -10.67
N ASP A 15 5.72 8.30 -10.86
CA ASP A 15 4.33 8.64 -11.16
C ASP A 15 3.50 8.83 -9.86
N TYR A 16 4.12 8.63 -8.69
CA TYR A 16 3.44 8.73 -7.40
C TYR A 16 3.48 10.18 -6.90
N PHE A 17 2.31 10.79 -6.79
CA PHE A 17 2.16 12.17 -6.32
C PHE A 17 2.27 12.29 -4.80
N GLY A 18 2.92 13.35 -4.35
CA GLY A 18 3.12 13.64 -2.94
C GLY A 18 4.12 12.73 -2.24
N GLN A 19 4.09 12.74 -0.90
CA GLN A 19 4.94 11.91 -0.04
C GLN A 19 6.45 12.06 -0.35
N GLN A 20 6.92 13.26 -0.62
CA GLN A 20 8.30 13.51 -1.03
C GLN A 20 9.34 13.00 -0.02
N HIS A 21 9.00 12.99 1.27
CA HIS A 21 9.84 12.44 2.34
C HIS A 21 10.02 10.91 2.26
N LEU A 22 9.11 10.19 1.57
CA LEU A 22 9.18 8.74 1.35
C LEU A 22 9.57 8.39 -0.08
N MET A 23 8.95 9.07 -1.06
CA MET A 23 9.01 8.73 -2.48
C MET A 23 9.88 9.69 -3.30
N GLY A 24 10.34 10.79 -2.71
CA GLY A 24 11.26 11.73 -3.35
C GLY A 24 12.58 11.08 -3.75
N GLU A 25 13.33 11.71 -4.62
CA GLU A 25 14.63 11.23 -5.07
C GLU A 25 15.59 11.07 -3.87
N GLY A 26 16.18 9.88 -3.74
CA GLY A 26 17.08 9.55 -2.64
C GLY A 26 16.42 9.30 -1.28
N ALA A 27 15.09 9.37 -1.17
CA ALA A 27 14.37 9.05 0.06
C ALA A 27 14.57 7.57 0.46
N PRO A 28 14.62 7.25 1.76
CA PRO A 28 14.95 5.90 2.22
C PRO A 28 14.00 4.82 1.69
N PHE A 29 12.69 5.08 1.65
CA PHE A 29 11.71 4.13 1.14
C PHE A 29 11.86 3.92 -0.36
N ARG A 30 12.08 4.98 -1.13
CA ARG A 30 12.33 4.90 -2.57
C ARG A 30 13.59 4.06 -2.89
N ARG A 31 14.67 4.24 -2.12
CA ARG A 31 15.89 3.44 -2.28
C ARG A 31 15.64 1.94 -2.08
N LEU A 32 14.81 1.57 -1.10
CA LEU A 32 14.43 0.16 -0.90
C LEU A 32 13.70 -0.39 -2.13
N LEU A 33 12.77 0.39 -2.71
CA LEU A 33 12.07 -0.01 -3.93
C LEU A 33 13.01 -0.16 -5.12
N GLU A 34 13.93 0.77 -5.31
CA GLU A 34 14.94 0.72 -6.38
C GLU A 34 15.85 -0.51 -6.25
N GLN A 35 16.13 -0.95 -5.03
CA GLN A 35 16.84 -2.21 -4.73
C GLN A 35 15.95 -3.45 -4.83
N LYS A 36 14.69 -3.31 -5.25
CA LYS A 36 13.68 -4.40 -5.30
C LYS A 36 13.47 -5.09 -3.96
N THR A 37 13.63 -4.33 -2.88
CA THR A 37 13.52 -4.82 -1.50
C THR A 37 12.39 -4.11 -0.79
N ILE A 38 11.67 -4.83 0.05
CA ILE A 38 10.65 -4.30 0.95
C ILE A 38 10.61 -5.13 2.23
N HIS A 39 10.43 -4.47 3.35
CA HIS A 39 10.21 -5.07 4.66
C HIS A 39 8.73 -4.97 5.02
N SER A 40 8.29 -5.80 5.97
CA SER A 40 6.96 -5.65 6.54
C SER A 40 6.78 -4.23 7.09
N SER A 41 5.66 -3.60 6.76
CA SER A 41 5.47 -2.17 6.92
C SER A 41 4.04 -1.83 7.33
N ILE A 42 3.89 -0.74 8.07
CA ILE A 42 2.59 -0.13 8.36
C ILE A 42 2.57 1.25 7.71
N PHE A 43 1.62 1.48 6.82
CA PHE A 43 1.34 2.79 6.23
C PHE A 43 0.27 3.49 7.06
N TRP A 44 0.67 4.53 7.78
CA TRP A 44 -0.20 5.30 8.67
C TRP A 44 -0.42 6.70 8.12
N GLY A 45 -1.67 7.15 8.11
CA GLY A 45 -2.03 8.50 7.70
C GLY A 45 -3.52 8.66 7.45
N PRO A 46 -4.00 9.89 7.21
CA PRO A 46 -5.40 10.20 6.97
C PRO A 46 -6.00 9.38 5.81
N PRO A 47 -7.33 9.31 5.69
CA PRO A 47 -7.95 8.71 4.50
C PRO A 47 -7.60 9.51 3.24
N GLY A 48 -7.53 8.84 2.10
CA GLY A 48 -7.28 9.49 0.80
C GLY A 48 -5.84 9.85 0.46
N VAL A 49 -4.87 9.66 1.36
CA VAL A 49 -3.45 10.03 1.13
C VAL A 49 -2.66 9.04 0.25
N GLY A 50 -3.31 7.99 -0.27
CA GLY A 50 -2.69 7.08 -1.22
C GLY A 50 -2.10 5.79 -0.63
N LYS A 51 -2.41 5.40 0.62
CA LYS A 51 -1.88 4.17 1.26
C LYS A 51 -2.05 2.92 0.40
N THR A 52 -3.26 2.68 -0.10
CA THR A 52 -3.58 1.53 -0.96
C THR A 52 -2.85 1.61 -2.31
N SER A 53 -2.80 2.80 -2.91
CA SER A 53 -2.07 3.03 -4.17
C SER A 53 -0.59 2.76 -4.00
N LEU A 54 0.01 3.16 -2.86
CA LEU A 54 1.41 2.90 -2.57
C LEU A 54 1.69 1.40 -2.41
N ALA A 55 0.82 0.66 -1.71
CA ALA A 55 0.99 -0.78 -1.54
C ALA A 55 0.95 -1.53 -2.88
N LEU A 56 0.04 -1.15 -3.77
CA LEU A 56 -0.09 -1.75 -5.09
C LEU A 56 1.09 -1.38 -6.00
N LEU A 57 1.50 -0.11 -5.98
CA LEU A 57 2.71 0.34 -6.69
C LEU A 57 3.94 -0.44 -6.24
N VAL A 58 4.13 -0.63 -4.93
CA VAL A 58 5.24 -1.42 -4.38
C VAL A 58 5.24 -2.82 -4.97
N ALA A 59 4.12 -3.52 -4.89
CA ALA A 59 4.01 -4.90 -5.36
C ALA A 59 4.34 -5.03 -6.86
N GLU A 60 3.78 -4.15 -7.68
CA GLU A 60 4.01 -4.14 -9.13
C GLU A 60 5.47 -3.79 -9.46
N TYR A 61 6.01 -2.75 -8.83
CA TYR A 61 7.36 -2.26 -9.12
C TYR A 61 8.47 -3.25 -8.75
N ILE A 62 8.31 -3.98 -7.63
CA ILE A 62 9.30 -4.99 -7.20
C ILE A 62 9.00 -6.39 -7.72
N ASP A 63 7.96 -6.53 -8.54
CA ASP A 63 7.52 -7.80 -9.14
C ASP A 63 7.27 -8.88 -8.05
N ARG A 64 6.36 -8.56 -7.13
CA ARG A 64 5.88 -9.49 -6.10
C ARG A 64 4.37 -9.66 -6.18
N LYS A 65 3.92 -10.89 -6.02
CA LYS A 65 2.49 -11.16 -5.91
C LYS A 65 1.92 -10.46 -4.67
N ILE A 66 0.77 -9.83 -4.83
CA ILE A 66 0.03 -9.20 -3.73
C ILE A 66 -1.30 -9.91 -3.50
N TYR A 67 -1.61 -10.14 -2.24
CA TYR A 67 -2.93 -10.52 -1.76
C TYR A 67 -3.48 -9.37 -0.94
N SER A 68 -4.74 -9.01 -1.15
CA SER A 68 -5.38 -7.89 -0.44
C SER A 68 -6.54 -8.40 0.39
N LEU A 69 -6.61 -7.98 1.65
CA LEU A 69 -7.74 -8.19 2.54
C LEU A 69 -8.18 -6.85 3.11
N SER A 70 -9.48 -6.67 3.23
CA SER A 70 -10.04 -5.56 4.01
C SER A 70 -10.39 -6.07 5.40
N ALA A 71 -9.83 -5.44 6.44
CA ALA A 71 -10.10 -5.83 7.82
C ALA A 71 -11.56 -5.61 8.24
N ILE A 72 -12.32 -4.83 7.47
CA ILE A 72 -13.75 -4.64 7.70
C ILE A 72 -14.54 -5.92 7.44
N ASN A 73 -14.13 -6.70 6.42
CA ASN A 73 -14.89 -7.84 5.91
C ASN A 73 -14.21 -9.20 6.18
N ALA A 74 -12.91 -9.21 6.47
CA ALA A 74 -12.15 -10.44 6.62
C ALA A 74 -12.24 -11.03 8.03
N GLY A 75 -12.60 -12.31 8.13
CA GLY A 75 -12.52 -13.09 9.36
C GLY A 75 -11.15 -13.73 9.58
N VAL A 76 -10.93 -14.37 10.74
CA VAL A 76 -9.70 -15.12 11.04
C VAL A 76 -9.44 -16.21 10.01
N LYS A 77 -10.52 -16.85 9.51
CA LYS A 77 -10.43 -17.89 8.47
C LYS A 77 -9.85 -17.34 7.17
N ASP A 78 -10.33 -16.17 6.73
CA ASP A 78 -9.87 -15.55 5.49
C ASP A 78 -8.38 -15.20 5.55
N VAL A 79 -7.92 -14.70 6.71
CA VAL A 79 -6.49 -14.41 6.96
C VAL A 79 -5.66 -15.68 6.83
N ARG A 80 -6.06 -16.78 7.52
CA ARG A 80 -5.34 -18.05 7.49
C ARG A 80 -5.32 -18.69 6.10
N GLU A 81 -6.45 -18.71 5.39
CA GLU A 81 -6.53 -19.22 4.03
C GLU A 81 -5.63 -18.43 3.06
N THR A 82 -5.57 -17.10 3.23
CA THR A 82 -4.70 -16.27 2.40
C THR A 82 -3.22 -16.52 2.69
N ILE A 83 -2.84 -16.68 3.96
CA ILE A 83 -1.47 -17.05 4.35
C ILE A 83 -1.12 -18.44 3.79
N GLU A 84 -2.04 -19.40 3.86
CA GLU A 84 -1.83 -20.74 3.30
C GLU A 84 -1.65 -20.72 1.78
N LYS A 85 -2.47 -19.94 1.07
CA LYS A 85 -2.29 -19.72 -0.39
C LYS A 85 -0.94 -19.09 -0.70
N ALA A 86 -0.51 -18.11 0.11
CA ALA A 86 0.79 -17.47 -0.01
C ALA A 86 1.95 -18.46 0.16
N SER A 87 1.88 -19.33 1.18
CA SER A 87 2.92 -20.31 1.48
C SER A 87 3.11 -21.35 0.37
N ARG A 88 2.02 -21.75 -0.32
CA ARG A 88 2.09 -22.73 -1.42
C ARG A 88 2.81 -22.18 -2.67
N ILE A 89 2.75 -20.87 -2.88
CA ILE A 89 3.38 -20.22 -4.04
C ILE A 89 4.88 -20.02 -3.82
N ASP A 90 5.29 -19.81 -2.58
CA ASP A 90 6.70 -19.59 -2.22
C ASP A 90 7.59 -20.81 -2.51
N LEU A 91 7.02 -22.00 -2.62
CA LEU A 91 7.74 -23.23 -3.03
C LEU A 91 8.34 -23.13 -4.45
N PHE A 92 7.81 -22.27 -5.31
CA PHE A 92 8.24 -22.11 -6.70
C PHE A 92 8.92 -20.73 -6.97
N ASN A 93 8.57 -19.72 -6.21
CA ASN A 93 9.11 -18.36 -6.31
C ASN A 93 9.91 -18.02 -5.05
N LYS A 94 11.20 -17.75 -5.19
CA LYS A 94 12.12 -17.41 -4.08
C LYS A 94 11.79 -16.07 -3.35
N LYS A 95 10.64 -15.44 -3.62
CA LYS A 95 10.25 -14.16 -3.01
C LYS A 95 8.90 -14.28 -2.33
N SER A 96 8.87 -14.09 -1.02
CA SER A 96 7.62 -14.07 -0.25
C SER A 96 6.63 -13.05 -0.83
N PRO A 97 5.37 -13.42 -1.05
CA PRO A 97 4.35 -12.51 -1.55
C PRO A 97 4.02 -11.42 -0.53
N ILE A 98 3.44 -10.33 -1.00
CA ILE A 98 2.93 -9.26 -0.15
C ILE A 98 1.51 -9.61 0.28
N LEU A 99 1.21 -9.48 1.58
CA LEU A 99 -0.15 -9.45 2.10
C LEU A 99 -0.48 -8.02 2.52
N PHE A 100 -1.36 -7.38 1.75
CA PHE A 100 -1.88 -6.05 2.05
C PHE A 100 -3.15 -6.16 2.89
N ILE A 101 -3.17 -5.48 4.04
CA ILE A 101 -4.34 -5.39 4.93
C ILE A 101 -4.78 -3.94 5.00
N ASP A 102 -5.94 -3.64 4.43
CA ASP A 102 -6.55 -2.33 4.57
C ASP A 102 -7.29 -2.23 5.90
N GLU A 103 -7.14 -1.09 6.60
CA GLU A 103 -7.71 -0.81 7.93
C GLU A 103 -7.29 -1.85 8.99
N ILE A 104 -6.00 -2.20 9.05
CA ILE A 104 -5.44 -3.26 9.92
C ILE A 104 -5.82 -3.08 11.40
N HIS A 105 -6.08 -1.85 11.85
CA HIS A 105 -6.52 -1.56 13.23
C HIS A 105 -7.87 -2.21 13.60
N ARG A 106 -8.66 -2.63 12.61
CA ARG A 106 -9.92 -3.35 12.84
C ARG A 106 -9.74 -4.84 13.09
N PHE A 107 -8.56 -5.37 12.88
CA PHE A 107 -8.27 -6.77 13.18
C PHE A 107 -8.20 -7.00 14.69
N ASN A 108 -8.87 -8.05 15.14
CA ASN A 108 -8.77 -8.50 16.52
C ASN A 108 -7.41 -9.18 16.80
N LYS A 109 -7.15 -9.47 18.07
CA LYS A 109 -5.90 -10.08 18.51
C LYS A 109 -5.58 -11.38 17.76
N SER A 110 -6.54 -12.29 17.58
CA SER A 110 -6.31 -13.58 16.92
C SER A 110 -5.92 -13.42 15.43
N GLN A 111 -6.45 -12.40 14.76
CA GLN A 111 -6.08 -12.09 13.38
C GLN A 111 -4.67 -11.51 13.32
N GLN A 112 -4.33 -10.61 14.23
CA GLN A 112 -2.98 -10.04 14.30
C GLN A 112 -1.93 -11.09 14.71
N ASP A 113 -2.27 -12.03 15.59
CA ASP A 113 -1.37 -13.13 15.98
C ASP A 113 -1.09 -14.07 14.79
N ALA A 114 -2.09 -14.34 13.94
CA ALA A 114 -1.89 -15.12 12.71
C ALA A 114 -0.95 -14.40 11.73
N LEU A 115 -1.07 -13.08 11.59
CA LEU A 115 -0.16 -12.27 10.79
C LEU A 115 1.27 -12.28 11.36
N LEU A 116 1.41 -12.16 12.68
CA LEU A 116 2.70 -12.19 13.36
C LEU A 116 3.46 -13.46 13.03
N GLU A 117 2.82 -14.63 13.17
CA GLU A 117 3.42 -15.92 12.85
C GLU A 117 3.90 -16.00 11.39
N ALA A 118 3.09 -15.53 10.46
CA ALA A 118 3.43 -15.53 9.03
C ALA A 118 4.58 -14.59 8.67
N VAL A 119 4.66 -13.42 9.33
CA VAL A 119 5.76 -12.47 9.18
C VAL A 119 7.06 -13.02 9.76
N GLU A 120 7.00 -13.61 10.97
CA GLU A 120 8.17 -14.21 11.62
C GLU A 120 8.79 -15.35 10.82
N LYS A 121 7.95 -16.18 10.20
CA LYS A 121 8.38 -17.29 9.34
C LYS A 121 8.80 -16.86 7.94
N GLY A 122 8.64 -15.56 7.59
CA GLY A 122 8.95 -15.06 6.25
C GLY A 122 8.01 -15.58 5.16
N ILE A 123 6.85 -16.11 5.51
CA ILE A 123 5.86 -16.63 4.55
C ILE A 123 5.29 -15.49 3.72
N ILE A 124 5.12 -14.33 4.34
CA ILE A 124 4.63 -13.11 3.71
C ILE A 124 5.49 -11.90 4.09
N VAL A 125 5.42 -10.86 3.28
CA VAL A 125 5.75 -9.49 3.66
C VAL A 125 4.44 -8.75 3.91
N LEU A 126 4.23 -8.27 5.12
CA LEU A 126 3.01 -7.56 5.49
C LEU A 126 3.11 -6.08 5.07
N ILE A 127 2.06 -5.56 4.44
CA ILE A 127 1.82 -4.13 4.33
C ILE A 127 0.45 -3.85 4.96
N GLY A 128 0.43 -3.26 6.14
CA GLY A 128 -0.80 -2.82 6.79
C GLY A 128 -1.07 -1.34 6.51
N ALA A 129 -2.31 -0.98 6.19
CA ALA A 129 -2.73 0.41 6.11
C ALA A 129 -3.67 0.74 7.28
N THR A 130 -3.52 1.93 7.85
CA THR A 130 -4.36 2.40 8.94
C THR A 130 -4.49 3.91 8.97
N THR A 131 -5.65 4.39 9.41
CA THR A 131 -5.89 5.81 9.75
C THR A 131 -5.63 6.08 11.22
N GLU A 132 -5.61 5.05 12.06
CA GLU A 132 -5.42 5.15 13.50
C GLU A 132 -3.94 4.99 13.87
N ASN A 133 -3.55 5.50 15.04
CA ASN A 133 -2.18 5.39 15.51
C ASN A 133 -1.81 3.91 15.77
N PRO A 134 -0.86 3.35 15.00
CA PRO A 134 -0.53 1.92 15.09
C PRO A 134 0.04 1.53 16.46
N SER A 135 0.59 2.45 17.22
CA SER A 135 1.12 2.17 18.56
C SER A 135 0.06 1.74 19.57
N PHE A 136 -1.22 2.10 19.31
CA PHE A 136 -2.35 1.74 20.17
C PHE A 136 -3.15 0.58 19.62
N GLU A 137 -3.23 0.45 18.29
CA GLU A 137 -4.17 -0.44 17.62
C GLU A 137 -3.51 -1.73 17.10
N VAL A 138 -2.22 -1.69 16.82
CA VAL A 138 -1.48 -2.86 16.34
C VAL A 138 -0.73 -3.48 17.52
N ASN A 139 -0.81 -4.81 17.62
CA ASN A 139 -0.13 -5.52 18.69
C ASN A 139 1.39 -5.26 18.63
N GLN A 140 2.00 -5.05 19.80
CA GLN A 140 3.40 -4.62 19.92
C GLN A 140 4.39 -5.61 19.29
N ALA A 141 4.10 -6.91 19.35
CA ALA A 141 4.95 -7.93 18.75
C ALA A 141 4.94 -7.85 17.22
N LEU A 142 3.77 -7.59 16.60
CA LEU A 142 3.67 -7.38 15.17
C LEU A 142 4.30 -6.05 14.77
N LEU A 143 4.03 -4.99 15.51
CA LEU A 143 4.55 -3.65 15.25
C LEU A 143 6.08 -3.62 15.30
N SER A 144 6.71 -4.36 16.24
CA SER A 144 8.17 -4.44 16.36
C SER A 144 8.86 -5.09 15.16
N ARG A 145 8.11 -5.78 14.30
CA ARG A 145 8.58 -6.43 13.07
C ARG A 145 8.24 -5.65 11.80
N CYS A 146 7.60 -4.51 11.97
CA CYS A 146 7.18 -3.66 10.86
C CYS A 146 7.87 -2.29 10.94
N GLN A 147 8.22 -1.75 9.78
CA GLN A 147 8.61 -0.35 9.67
C GLN A 147 7.35 0.51 9.51
N VAL A 148 7.20 1.52 10.34
CA VAL A 148 6.08 2.47 10.20
C VAL A 148 6.47 3.59 9.26
N TYR A 149 5.65 3.84 8.26
CA TYR A 149 5.76 4.98 7.34
C TYR A 149 4.54 5.86 7.50
N VAL A 150 4.79 7.13 7.80
CA VAL A 150 3.73 8.13 7.97
C VAL A 150 3.47 8.80 6.62
N LEU A 151 2.24 8.68 6.12
CA LEU A 151 1.79 9.37 4.92
C LEU A 151 1.06 10.65 5.33
N GLN A 152 1.40 11.73 4.66
CA GLN A 152 0.88 13.08 4.91
C GLN A 152 -0.26 13.42 3.93
N GLU A 153 -1.07 14.38 4.29
CA GLU A 153 -2.05 14.96 3.37
C GLU A 153 -1.34 15.57 2.15
N LEU A 154 -1.98 15.46 1.00
CA LEU A 154 -1.50 16.11 -0.22
C LEU A 154 -1.78 17.60 -0.13
N SER A 155 -0.81 18.42 -0.52
CA SER A 155 -1.00 19.85 -0.65
C SER A 155 -1.94 20.18 -1.82
N ALA A 156 -2.47 21.39 -1.84
CA ALA A 156 -3.30 21.88 -2.96
C ALA A 156 -2.54 21.82 -4.30
N ASP A 157 -1.25 22.15 -4.31
CA ASP A 157 -0.42 22.08 -5.51
C ASP A 157 -0.21 20.64 -5.98
N GLU A 158 0.00 19.70 -5.07
CA GLU A 158 0.12 18.26 -5.41
C GLU A 158 -1.20 17.69 -5.95
N LEU A 159 -2.34 18.09 -5.36
CA LEU A 159 -3.66 17.72 -5.86
C LEU A 159 -3.92 18.28 -7.25
N LYS A 160 -3.58 19.54 -7.46
CA LYS A 160 -3.70 20.20 -8.77
C LYS A 160 -2.84 19.49 -9.82
N ALA A 161 -1.57 19.22 -9.50
CA ALA A 161 -0.67 18.51 -10.41
C ALA A 161 -1.20 17.09 -10.75
N MET A 162 -1.82 16.41 -9.79
CA MET A 162 -2.44 15.10 -10.01
C MET A 162 -3.65 15.19 -10.95
N VAL A 163 -4.50 16.20 -10.79
CA VAL A 163 -5.65 16.46 -11.67
C VAL A 163 -5.20 16.82 -13.07
N ASP A 164 -4.25 17.75 -13.20
CA ASP A 164 -3.69 18.19 -14.49
C ASP A 164 -3.06 16.99 -15.24
N ASN A 165 -2.32 16.15 -14.53
CA ASN A 165 -1.76 14.92 -15.10
C ASN A 165 -2.86 13.98 -15.58
N ALA A 166 -3.95 13.80 -14.82
CA ALA A 166 -5.06 12.96 -15.23
C ALA A 166 -5.73 13.46 -16.50
N ILE A 167 -5.98 14.76 -16.61
CA ILE A 167 -6.59 15.37 -17.80
C ILE A 167 -5.70 15.17 -19.02
N GLN A 168 -4.38 15.31 -18.88
CA GLN A 168 -3.44 15.23 -20.00
C GLN A 168 -3.16 13.79 -20.46
N THR A 169 -3.20 12.82 -19.55
CA THR A 169 -2.71 11.46 -19.84
C THR A 169 -3.80 10.41 -19.95
N ASP A 170 -4.98 10.64 -19.39
CA ASP A 170 -6.09 9.71 -19.50
C ASP A 170 -6.74 9.79 -20.89
N SER A 171 -6.81 8.66 -21.57
CA SER A 171 -7.30 8.57 -22.97
C SER A 171 -8.76 9.02 -23.17
N PHE A 172 -9.56 9.08 -22.11
CA PHE A 172 -10.94 9.57 -22.19
C PHE A 172 -11.07 11.05 -21.86
N LEU A 173 -10.11 11.60 -21.13
CA LEU A 173 -10.13 13.02 -20.71
C LEU A 173 -9.33 13.91 -21.66
N ALA A 174 -8.27 13.39 -22.28
CA ALA A 174 -7.36 14.15 -23.11
C ALA A 174 -8.05 14.82 -24.35
N ASP A 175 -9.15 14.23 -24.82
CA ASP A 175 -9.92 14.76 -25.96
C ASP A 175 -11.07 15.68 -25.51
N LEU A 176 -11.24 15.92 -24.21
CA LEU A 176 -12.29 16.78 -23.67
C LEU A 176 -11.73 18.16 -23.33
N ASP A 177 -12.52 19.20 -23.61
CA ASP A 177 -12.23 20.56 -23.15
C ASP A 177 -12.69 20.69 -21.68
N ILE A 178 -11.72 20.53 -20.76
CA ILE A 178 -11.99 20.50 -19.32
C ILE A 178 -11.39 21.73 -18.66
N GLU A 179 -12.24 22.55 -18.07
CA GLU A 179 -11.85 23.69 -17.26
C GLU A 179 -11.85 23.30 -15.78
N VAL A 180 -10.72 23.48 -15.11
CA VAL A 180 -10.58 23.25 -13.66
C VAL A 180 -10.80 24.55 -12.93
N GLN A 181 -11.88 24.64 -12.13
CA GLN A 181 -12.15 25.79 -11.28
C GLN A 181 -11.45 25.63 -9.93
N GLU A 182 -10.71 26.63 -9.52
CA GLU A 182 -10.12 26.72 -8.18
C GLU A 182 -11.20 27.27 -7.22
N TYR A 183 -11.46 26.58 -6.11
CA TYR A 183 -12.33 27.05 -5.04
C TYR A 183 -11.52 27.54 -3.85
#